data_413c5bf7cb5a1be93cb2b117ddfade3b
#
_entry.id   413c5bf7cb5a1be93cb2b117ddfade3b
#
_cell.length_a   1.000
_cell.length_b   1.000
_cell.length_c   1.000
_cell.angle_alpha   90.00
_cell.angle_beta   90.00
_cell.angle_gamma   90.00
#
_symmetry.space_group_name_H-M   'P 1'
#
loop_
_entity.id
_entity.type
_entity.pdbx_description
1 polymer ?
#
loop_
_entity_poly.entity_id
_entity_poly.type
_entity_poly.pdbx_seq_one_letter_code
_entity_poly.pdbx_strand_id
1 'polypeptide(L)'
;MNTTASSLSANFLNTGLPLFGGEAHKVASLDARTITFGRKEIELSQDEMPGLMALREQYGKAQPLKGARITGSLHMTIQTAVLIETLAELGAEVRWASCNIFSTQDHAAAAIAAGPTGSAGNLAGIPVFAWKGETLEEYWWCTMQALLWSGDTGPNLIVDDGGDATLLIHMGVDFENKGTMPDPSKASNEEEGIILALLKQVREEKGDNFWRPFAAGVRGVSEETTTGVHRLYQMRDAGTLLFPAINVNDAVTKSKFDNIYGCRHSLIDAIMRATDVMLSGKRVLVLGYGDVGKGSVGSLIGQYAKVAITEIDPICALQACMAGLDVITIEDALPKFDIYVTATGNKDIITVGHMQQMKHNAIVCNIGHFDNEIDMAGLEKMRREGSVEKIEIKPQVHEWRFKNTTHGPGGKGHSIIILAEGRLVNLGCATGHPSLVMSASFTNQTLAQIELHKNAESYGKSVTTLPKALDEMVARLHLDKFGAKLTQLSTEQAAYITVAVEGPYKPEHYRY
;
A
#
# COMPACT_ATOMS: atom_id res chain seq x y z
N MET A 1 9.00 21.50 -42.27
CA MET A 1 8.22 20.33 -42.71
C MET A 1 7.42 19.86 -41.52
N ASN A 2 6.12 20.06 -41.60
CA ASN A 2 5.16 19.68 -40.60
C ASN A 2 5.11 18.15 -40.50
N THR A 3 5.40 17.59 -39.35
CA THR A 3 5.02 16.22 -39.00
C THR A 3 4.20 16.26 -37.73
N THR A 4 2.91 16.34 -37.97
CA THR A 4 1.80 15.61 -37.38
C THR A 4 1.76 15.48 -35.84
N ALA A 5 1.16 16.49 -35.22
CA ALA A 5 0.54 16.42 -33.89
C ALA A 5 -0.91 15.84 -33.94
N SER A 6 -1.15 14.77 -34.71
CA SER A 6 -2.53 14.30 -34.94
C SER A 6 -2.77 12.80 -34.71
N SER A 7 -1.90 12.08 -33.99
CA SER A 7 -2.12 10.65 -33.69
C SER A 7 -2.11 10.28 -32.20
N LEU A 8 -2.09 11.25 -31.29
CA LEU A 8 -2.11 11.01 -29.83
C LEU A 8 -3.52 10.93 -29.22
N SER A 9 -4.58 11.00 -30.04
CA SER A 9 -5.95 11.13 -29.53
C SER A 9 -6.72 9.82 -29.32
N ALA A 10 -6.13 8.65 -29.50
CA ALA A 10 -6.84 7.38 -29.37
C ALA A 10 -6.41 6.53 -28.18
N ASN A 11 -5.18 6.65 -27.70
CA ASN A 11 -4.65 5.81 -26.64
C ASN A 11 -3.94 6.65 -25.58
N PHE A 12 -4.08 6.26 -24.31
CA PHE A 12 -3.38 6.91 -23.21
C PHE A 12 -1.87 6.65 -23.33
N LEU A 13 -1.11 7.70 -23.60
CA LEU A 13 0.34 7.66 -23.78
C LEU A 13 0.77 6.44 -24.62
N ASN A 14 1.65 5.59 -24.08
CA ASN A 14 2.21 4.42 -24.75
C ASN A 14 1.49 3.09 -24.43
N THR A 15 0.43 3.11 -23.62
CA THR A 15 -0.29 1.88 -23.24
C THR A 15 -0.97 1.18 -24.41
N GLY A 16 -1.26 1.92 -25.48
CA GLY A 16 -2.06 1.41 -26.61
C GLY A 16 -3.56 1.21 -26.26
N LEU A 17 -3.98 1.59 -25.03
CA LEU A 17 -5.33 1.41 -24.53
C LEU A 17 -6.11 2.73 -24.49
N PRO A 18 -7.41 2.74 -24.86
CA PRO A 18 -8.23 3.95 -24.78
C PRO A 18 -8.46 4.34 -23.31
N LEU A 19 -8.48 5.63 -23.03
CA LEU A 19 -8.77 6.11 -21.66
C LEU A 19 -10.25 5.97 -21.30
N PHE A 20 -11.14 6.17 -22.26
CA PHE A 20 -12.59 6.06 -22.09
C PHE A 20 -13.19 5.01 -23.04
N GLY A 21 -14.32 4.40 -22.61
CA GLY A 21 -14.98 3.34 -23.37
C GLY A 21 -14.18 2.04 -23.40
N GLY A 22 -13.32 1.86 -22.42
CA GLY A 22 -12.39 0.76 -22.33
C GLY A 22 -12.99 -0.56 -21.84
N GLU A 23 -12.10 -1.44 -21.46
CA GLU A 23 -12.35 -2.82 -21.08
C GLU A 23 -13.13 -2.94 -19.75
N ALA A 24 -13.92 -4.01 -19.62
CA ALA A 24 -14.60 -4.30 -18.35
C ALA A 24 -13.61 -4.69 -17.23
N HIS A 25 -12.42 -5.17 -17.60
CA HIS A 25 -11.29 -5.53 -16.72
C HIS A 25 -10.00 -5.60 -17.54
N LYS A 26 -8.85 -5.54 -16.88
CA LYS A 26 -7.54 -5.77 -17.48
C LYS A 26 -6.62 -6.43 -16.46
N VAL A 27 -6.23 -7.68 -16.72
CA VAL A 27 -5.34 -8.50 -15.87
C VAL A 27 -4.32 -9.23 -16.72
N ALA A 28 -3.25 -9.76 -16.12
CA ALA A 28 -2.17 -10.43 -16.85
C ALA A 28 -2.63 -11.66 -17.63
N SER A 29 -3.47 -12.50 -17.04
CA SER A 29 -3.97 -13.74 -17.64
C SER A 29 -5.34 -14.11 -17.07
N LEU A 30 -6.16 -14.73 -17.93
CA LEU A 30 -7.46 -15.30 -17.57
C LEU A 30 -7.53 -16.80 -17.94
N ASP A 31 -6.39 -17.48 -18.01
CA ASP A 31 -6.39 -18.92 -18.26
C ASP A 31 -6.95 -19.70 -17.04
N ALA A 32 -7.48 -20.88 -17.31
CA ALA A 32 -8.17 -21.71 -16.31
C ALA A 32 -7.26 -22.12 -15.14
N ARG A 33 -5.94 -22.27 -15.36
CA ARG A 33 -4.99 -22.66 -14.32
C ARG A 33 -4.77 -21.49 -13.36
N THR A 34 -4.56 -20.30 -13.88
CA THR A 34 -4.35 -19.06 -13.10
C THR A 34 -5.58 -18.75 -12.27
N ILE A 35 -6.78 -18.80 -12.86
CA ILE A 35 -8.07 -18.59 -12.15
C ILE A 35 -8.24 -19.63 -11.02
N THR A 36 -8.05 -20.92 -11.32
CA THR A 36 -8.23 -21.99 -10.34
C THR A 36 -7.23 -21.88 -9.19
N PHE A 37 -5.98 -21.52 -9.49
CA PHE A 37 -4.95 -21.32 -8.47
C PHE A 37 -5.33 -20.16 -7.55
N GLY A 38 -5.69 -19.00 -8.13
CA GLY A 38 -6.12 -17.85 -7.34
C GLY A 38 -7.34 -18.15 -6.47
N ARG A 39 -8.33 -18.88 -7.00
CA ARG A 39 -9.52 -19.25 -6.22
C ARG A 39 -9.18 -20.10 -5.00
N LYS A 40 -8.30 -21.09 -5.14
CA LYS A 40 -7.87 -21.94 -4.03
C LYS A 40 -7.09 -21.16 -2.96
N GLU A 41 -6.26 -20.23 -3.37
CA GLU A 41 -5.54 -19.39 -2.41
C GLU A 41 -6.47 -18.40 -1.70
N ILE A 42 -7.51 -17.87 -2.39
CA ILE A 42 -8.55 -17.05 -1.75
C ILE A 42 -9.30 -17.86 -0.70
N GLU A 43 -9.72 -19.09 -1.02
CA GLU A 43 -10.39 -20.01 -0.08
C GLU A 43 -9.51 -20.27 1.16
N LEU A 44 -8.23 -20.58 0.96
CA LEU A 44 -7.26 -20.75 2.06
C LEU A 44 -7.12 -19.47 2.91
N SER A 45 -7.08 -18.32 2.26
CA SER A 45 -6.97 -17.02 2.94
C SER A 45 -8.22 -16.69 3.76
N GLN A 46 -9.41 -17.05 3.28
CA GLN A 46 -10.67 -16.87 4.02
C GLN A 46 -10.64 -17.55 5.38
N ASP A 47 -10.08 -18.77 5.47
CA ASP A 47 -9.92 -19.50 6.74
C ASP A 47 -9.02 -18.75 7.75
N GLU A 48 -8.12 -17.92 7.26
CA GLU A 48 -7.19 -17.11 8.06
C GLU A 48 -7.66 -15.65 8.25
N MET A 49 -8.86 -15.29 7.75
CA MET A 49 -9.39 -13.93 7.83
C MET A 49 -10.73 -13.87 8.59
N PRO A 50 -10.74 -14.25 9.90
CA PRO A 50 -11.97 -14.42 10.67
C PRO A 50 -12.82 -13.15 10.80
N GLY A 51 -12.19 -11.96 10.82
CA GLY A 51 -12.90 -10.69 10.92
C GLY A 51 -13.79 -10.44 9.70
N LEU A 52 -13.27 -10.64 8.49
CA LEU A 52 -14.06 -10.49 7.27
C LEU A 52 -15.15 -11.55 7.14
N MET A 53 -14.84 -12.81 7.50
CA MET A 53 -15.85 -13.88 7.46
C MET A 53 -16.98 -13.63 8.44
N ALA A 54 -16.68 -13.14 9.65
CA ALA A 54 -17.68 -12.74 10.63
C ALA A 54 -18.57 -11.58 10.12
N LEU A 55 -17.97 -10.59 9.41
CA LEU A 55 -18.77 -9.51 8.81
C LEU A 55 -19.72 -10.02 7.72
N ARG A 56 -19.27 -10.97 6.88
CA ARG A 56 -20.16 -11.62 5.88
C ARG A 56 -21.31 -12.33 6.56
N GLU A 57 -21.06 -13.12 7.60
CA GLU A 57 -22.08 -13.82 8.37
C GLU A 57 -23.08 -12.87 9.04
N GLN A 58 -22.59 -11.82 9.69
CA GLN A 58 -23.42 -10.88 10.45
C GLN A 58 -24.23 -9.93 9.56
N TYR A 59 -23.63 -9.45 8.50
CA TYR A 59 -24.18 -8.35 7.68
C TYR A 59 -24.58 -8.74 6.25
N GLY A 60 -24.18 -9.91 5.73
CA GLY A 60 -24.45 -10.31 4.36
C GLY A 60 -25.93 -10.25 3.98
N LYS A 61 -26.84 -10.70 4.88
CA LYS A 61 -28.29 -10.61 4.65
C LYS A 61 -28.83 -9.18 4.66
N ALA A 62 -28.25 -8.31 5.48
CA ALA A 62 -28.70 -6.92 5.63
C ALA A 62 -28.18 -6.01 4.52
N GLN A 63 -27.12 -6.41 3.84
CA GLN A 63 -26.47 -5.68 2.75
C GLN A 63 -26.25 -4.18 3.06
N PRO A 64 -25.47 -3.84 4.10
CA PRO A 64 -25.33 -2.45 4.56
C PRO A 64 -24.67 -1.52 3.53
N LEU A 65 -24.02 -2.08 2.50
CA LEU A 65 -23.39 -1.38 1.40
C LEU A 65 -24.24 -1.37 0.11
N LYS A 66 -25.50 -1.76 0.18
CA LYS A 66 -26.38 -1.70 -1.00
C LYS A 66 -26.46 -0.29 -1.57
N GLY A 67 -26.13 -0.14 -2.86
CA GLY A 67 -26.04 1.15 -3.56
C GLY A 67 -24.70 1.87 -3.40
N ALA A 68 -23.74 1.28 -2.67
CA ALA A 68 -22.37 1.74 -2.68
C ALA A 68 -21.68 1.34 -3.99
N ARG A 69 -21.00 2.29 -4.62
CA ARG A 69 -20.04 2.08 -5.71
C ARG A 69 -18.66 2.35 -5.17
N ILE A 70 -17.90 1.30 -4.93
CA ILE A 70 -16.59 1.38 -4.29
C ILE A 70 -15.51 1.22 -5.35
N THR A 71 -14.66 2.23 -5.49
CA THR A 71 -13.38 2.08 -6.18
C THR A 71 -12.30 1.79 -5.16
N GLY A 72 -11.55 0.70 -5.36
CA GLY A 72 -10.36 0.40 -4.62
C GLY A 72 -9.08 0.72 -5.40
N SER A 73 -8.14 1.34 -4.71
CA SER A 73 -6.75 1.56 -5.14
C SER A 73 -5.85 1.06 -4.03
N LEU A 74 -5.71 -0.26 -3.95
CA LEU A 74 -4.97 -0.96 -2.91
C LEU A 74 -4.40 -2.25 -3.48
N HIS A 75 -3.23 -2.68 -2.98
CA HIS A 75 -2.48 -3.85 -3.46
C HIS A 75 -3.37 -5.03 -3.84
N MET A 76 -3.33 -5.49 -5.10
CA MET A 76 -4.20 -6.60 -5.58
C MET A 76 -3.61 -7.96 -5.19
N THR A 77 -3.68 -8.28 -3.90
CA THR A 77 -3.22 -9.54 -3.30
C THR A 77 -4.38 -10.53 -3.08
N ILE A 78 -4.05 -11.74 -2.66
CA ILE A 78 -5.04 -12.75 -2.24
C ILE A 78 -5.91 -12.22 -1.09
N GLN A 79 -5.30 -11.54 -0.12
CA GLN A 79 -6.03 -10.97 1.03
C GLN A 79 -6.99 -9.86 0.58
N THR A 80 -6.57 -9.04 -0.36
CA THR A 80 -7.41 -8.01 -0.98
C THR A 80 -8.56 -8.63 -1.76
N ALA A 81 -8.35 -9.78 -2.40
CA ALA A 81 -9.44 -10.50 -3.06
C ALA A 81 -10.55 -10.88 -2.05
N VAL A 82 -10.19 -11.30 -0.82
CA VAL A 82 -11.17 -11.56 0.24
C VAL A 82 -11.91 -10.29 0.66
N LEU A 83 -11.22 -9.15 0.76
CA LEU A 83 -11.86 -7.85 1.02
C LEU A 83 -12.86 -7.48 -0.08
N ILE A 84 -12.44 -7.55 -1.34
CA ILE A 84 -13.28 -7.23 -2.51
C ILE A 84 -14.57 -8.05 -2.49
N GLU A 85 -14.46 -9.38 -2.32
CA GLU A 85 -15.62 -10.26 -2.24
C GLU A 85 -16.47 -9.96 -1.00
N THR A 86 -15.88 -9.57 0.12
CA THR A 86 -16.64 -9.16 1.32
C THR A 86 -17.46 -7.90 1.05
N LEU A 87 -16.86 -6.87 0.46
CA LEU A 87 -17.57 -5.64 0.11
C LEU A 87 -18.76 -5.93 -0.84
N ALA A 88 -18.53 -6.79 -1.83
CA ALA A 88 -19.57 -7.20 -2.77
C ALA A 88 -20.70 -8.01 -2.09
N GLU A 89 -20.36 -8.94 -1.20
CA GLU A 89 -21.35 -9.72 -0.44
C GLU A 89 -22.18 -8.83 0.50
N LEU A 90 -21.60 -7.76 0.99
CA LEU A 90 -22.29 -6.74 1.78
C LEU A 90 -23.15 -5.77 0.92
N GLY A 91 -23.20 -5.95 -0.39
CA GLY A 91 -24.09 -5.26 -1.32
C GLY A 91 -23.47 -4.16 -2.16
N ALA A 92 -22.15 -3.95 -2.09
CA ALA A 92 -21.46 -2.97 -2.92
C ALA A 92 -21.25 -3.43 -4.35
N GLU A 93 -21.30 -2.50 -5.29
CA GLU A 93 -20.63 -2.64 -6.59
C GLU A 93 -19.17 -2.22 -6.41
N VAL A 94 -18.23 -2.97 -6.95
CA VAL A 94 -16.80 -2.77 -6.70
C VAL A 94 -16.01 -2.72 -8.03
N ARG A 95 -15.02 -1.85 -8.11
CA ARG A 95 -13.98 -1.81 -9.16
C ARG A 95 -12.63 -1.65 -8.49
N TRP A 96 -11.57 -2.26 -9.01
CA TRP A 96 -10.29 -2.33 -8.31
C TRP A 96 -9.08 -2.09 -9.21
N ALA A 97 -8.11 -1.33 -8.72
CA ALA A 97 -6.75 -1.23 -9.24
C ALA A 97 -5.75 -1.48 -8.11
N SER A 98 -4.50 -1.80 -8.43
CA SER A 98 -3.42 -1.88 -7.46
C SER A 98 -2.88 -0.47 -7.17
N CYS A 99 -2.32 -0.27 -5.99
CA CYS A 99 -1.63 0.96 -5.60
C CYS A 99 -0.09 0.87 -5.78
N ASN A 100 0.40 -0.17 -6.45
CA ASN A 100 1.83 -0.35 -6.70
C ASN A 100 2.07 -1.30 -7.89
N ILE A 101 2.99 -0.93 -8.77
CA ILE A 101 3.28 -1.63 -10.02
C ILE A 101 3.82 -3.07 -9.87
N PHE A 102 4.33 -3.45 -8.68
CA PHE A 102 4.90 -4.78 -8.44
C PHE A 102 4.13 -5.62 -7.42
N SER A 103 3.08 -5.08 -6.79
CA SER A 103 2.41 -5.74 -5.68
C SER A 103 1.28 -6.69 -6.08
N THR A 104 0.81 -6.62 -7.32
CA THR A 104 -0.28 -7.49 -7.80
C THR A 104 0.14 -8.94 -7.80
N GLN A 105 -0.74 -9.81 -7.29
CA GLN A 105 -0.71 -11.24 -7.49
C GLN A 105 -1.65 -11.59 -8.65
N ASP A 106 -1.11 -11.90 -9.82
CA ASP A 106 -1.86 -12.05 -11.07
C ASP A 106 -2.98 -13.08 -10.97
N HIS A 107 -2.78 -14.15 -10.20
CA HIS A 107 -3.79 -15.18 -9.96
C HIS A 107 -4.93 -14.69 -9.05
N ALA A 108 -4.66 -13.75 -8.14
CA ALA A 108 -5.70 -13.10 -7.34
C ALA A 108 -6.59 -12.20 -8.24
N ALA A 109 -5.96 -11.38 -9.08
CA ALA A 109 -6.64 -10.52 -10.04
C ALA A 109 -7.50 -11.34 -11.01
N ALA A 110 -6.95 -12.43 -11.55
CA ALA A 110 -7.66 -13.34 -12.44
C ALA A 110 -8.88 -14.02 -11.78
N ALA A 111 -8.71 -14.48 -10.53
CA ALA A 111 -9.81 -15.13 -9.79
C ALA A 111 -10.94 -14.16 -9.46
N ILE A 112 -10.64 -12.90 -9.12
CA ILE A 112 -11.67 -11.87 -8.87
C ILE A 112 -12.35 -11.46 -10.16
N ALA A 113 -11.63 -11.28 -11.26
CA ALA A 113 -12.23 -10.98 -12.57
C ALA A 113 -13.14 -12.12 -13.07
N ALA A 114 -12.76 -13.37 -12.83
CA ALA A 114 -13.60 -14.52 -13.16
C ALA A 114 -14.81 -14.64 -12.23
N GLY A 115 -14.66 -14.35 -10.94
CA GLY A 115 -15.67 -14.53 -9.90
C GLY A 115 -15.75 -15.97 -9.36
N PRO A 116 -16.48 -16.18 -8.24
CA PRO A 116 -16.57 -17.49 -7.59
C PRO A 116 -17.14 -18.61 -8.46
N THR A 117 -18.02 -18.27 -9.40
CA THR A 117 -18.69 -19.22 -10.31
C THR A 117 -18.27 -19.08 -11.76
N GLY A 118 -17.35 -18.14 -12.05
CA GLY A 118 -16.87 -17.84 -13.40
C GLY A 118 -15.74 -18.77 -13.86
N SER A 119 -15.41 -18.62 -15.13
CA SER A 119 -14.34 -19.36 -15.79
C SER A 119 -13.69 -18.52 -16.88
N ALA A 120 -12.62 -19.01 -17.50
CA ALA A 120 -11.91 -18.33 -18.59
C ALA A 120 -12.80 -17.89 -19.77
N GLY A 121 -13.88 -18.60 -20.02
CA GLY A 121 -14.84 -18.28 -21.11
C GLY A 121 -16.11 -17.58 -20.67
N ASN A 122 -16.32 -17.40 -19.37
CA ASN A 122 -17.52 -16.79 -18.80
C ASN A 122 -17.17 -16.05 -17.51
N LEU A 123 -16.78 -14.81 -17.64
CA LEU A 123 -16.41 -13.95 -16.51
C LEU A 123 -17.67 -13.43 -15.82
N ALA A 124 -17.80 -13.67 -14.54
CA ALA A 124 -18.94 -13.27 -13.71
C ALA A 124 -18.48 -12.56 -12.42
N GLY A 125 -17.25 -12.05 -12.43
CA GLY A 125 -16.64 -11.45 -11.26
C GLY A 125 -16.68 -9.92 -11.25
N ILE A 126 -15.74 -9.37 -10.53
CA ILE A 126 -15.61 -7.94 -10.24
C ILE A 126 -14.56 -7.34 -11.17
N PRO A 127 -14.81 -6.15 -11.74
CA PRO A 127 -13.82 -5.46 -12.57
C PRO A 127 -12.51 -5.20 -11.82
N VAL A 128 -11.41 -5.74 -12.34
CA VAL A 128 -10.04 -5.53 -11.84
C VAL A 128 -9.16 -5.02 -12.98
N PHE A 129 -8.35 -4.02 -12.66
CA PHE A 129 -7.36 -3.41 -13.56
C PHE A 129 -6.02 -3.45 -12.84
N ALA A 130 -5.33 -4.58 -12.91
CA ALA A 130 -4.04 -4.76 -12.23
C ALA A 130 -3.27 -5.97 -12.76
N TRP A 131 -1.96 -5.83 -12.89
CA TRP A 131 -1.03 -6.95 -13.12
C TRP A 131 0.35 -6.64 -12.53
N LYS A 132 1.14 -7.65 -12.29
CA LYS A 132 2.49 -7.47 -11.77
C LYS A 132 3.43 -6.98 -12.87
N GLY A 133 4.11 -5.86 -12.62
CA GLY A 133 5.07 -5.29 -13.56
C GLY A 133 4.46 -4.28 -14.54
N GLU A 134 3.39 -3.61 -14.14
CA GLU A 134 2.87 -2.43 -14.84
C GLU A 134 3.97 -1.39 -15.04
N THR A 135 3.94 -0.69 -16.17
CA THR A 135 4.65 0.59 -16.28
C THR A 135 3.91 1.67 -15.48
N LEU A 136 4.55 2.81 -15.22
CA LEU A 136 3.86 3.93 -14.55
C LEU A 136 2.66 4.44 -15.37
N GLU A 137 2.74 4.42 -16.69
CA GLU A 137 1.63 4.78 -17.57
C GLU A 137 0.46 3.81 -17.44
N GLU A 138 0.75 2.50 -17.44
CA GLU A 138 -0.27 1.46 -17.24
C GLU A 138 -0.90 1.55 -15.85
N TYR A 139 -0.13 1.82 -14.83
CA TYR A 139 -0.59 2.01 -13.45
C TYR A 139 -1.61 3.15 -13.34
N TRP A 140 -1.30 4.32 -13.89
CA TRP A 140 -2.23 5.47 -13.86
C TRP A 140 -3.44 5.26 -14.77
N TRP A 141 -3.28 4.52 -15.86
CA TRP A 141 -4.41 4.05 -16.66
C TRP A 141 -5.32 3.12 -15.85
N CYS A 142 -4.77 2.13 -15.14
CA CYS A 142 -5.52 1.21 -14.28
C CYS A 142 -6.28 1.95 -13.18
N THR A 143 -5.63 2.90 -12.51
CA THR A 143 -6.25 3.77 -11.50
C THR A 143 -7.44 4.53 -12.08
N MET A 144 -7.28 5.11 -13.26
CA MET A 144 -8.38 5.80 -13.95
C MET A 144 -9.51 4.85 -14.33
N GLN A 145 -9.20 3.65 -14.83
CA GLN A 145 -10.22 2.64 -15.18
C GLN A 145 -11.03 2.20 -13.93
N ALA A 146 -10.39 2.03 -12.78
CA ALA A 146 -11.09 1.71 -11.55
C ALA A 146 -12.00 2.86 -11.09
N LEU A 147 -11.62 4.10 -11.34
CA LEU A 147 -12.42 5.29 -11.05
C LEU A 147 -13.61 5.48 -12.00
N LEU A 148 -13.53 4.99 -13.24
CA LEU A 148 -14.58 5.17 -14.25
C LEU A 148 -15.71 4.14 -14.10
N TRP A 149 -16.92 4.63 -13.92
CA TRP A 149 -18.16 3.84 -13.87
C TRP A 149 -19.03 4.10 -15.10
N SER A 150 -20.05 3.29 -15.29
CA SER A 150 -20.96 3.42 -16.45
C SER A 150 -21.50 4.84 -16.58
N GLY A 151 -21.49 5.36 -17.81
CA GLY A 151 -21.96 6.72 -18.12
C GLY A 151 -20.99 7.81 -17.66
N ASP A 152 -19.69 7.49 -17.58
CA ASP A 152 -18.62 8.42 -17.14
C ASP A 152 -18.86 8.99 -15.72
N THR A 153 -19.55 8.22 -14.88
CA THR A 153 -19.74 8.58 -13.48
C THR A 153 -18.55 8.10 -12.63
N GLY A 154 -18.46 8.58 -11.39
CA GLY A 154 -17.46 8.15 -10.43
C GLY A 154 -18.00 7.18 -9.38
N PRO A 155 -17.12 6.68 -8.51
CA PRO A 155 -17.52 5.99 -7.29
C PRO A 155 -18.25 6.93 -6.35
N ASN A 156 -18.97 6.36 -5.38
CA ASN A 156 -19.44 7.15 -4.25
C ASN A 156 -18.62 6.87 -2.97
N LEU A 157 -17.76 5.86 -3.01
CA LEU A 157 -16.82 5.53 -1.93
C LEU A 157 -15.47 5.10 -2.51
N ILE A 158 -14.40 5.36 -1.76
CA ILE A 158 -13.04 4.99 -2.17
C ILE A 158 -12.37 4.23 -1.02
N VAL A 159 -11.71 3.12 -1.36
CA VAL A 159 -10.69 2.46 -0.53
C VAL A 159 -9.35 2.79 -1.13
N ASP A 160 -8.51 3.53 -0.44
CA ASP A 160 -7.21 3.99 -0.96
C ASP A 160 -6.05 3.51 -0.09
N ASP A 161 -4.89 3.35 -0.69
CA ASP A 161 -3.65 2.96 -0.04
C ASP A 161 -2.49 3.76 -0.65
N GLY A 162 -2.12 4.85 0.02
CA GLY A 162 -1.18 5.86 -0.47
C GLY A 162 -1.85 7.10 -1.05
N GLY A 163 -3.17 7.08 -1.26
CA GLY A 163 -3.97 8.23 -1.64
C GLY A 163 -3.90 8.60 -3.12
N ASP A 164 -3.53 7.69 -4.03
CA ASP A 164 -3.33 8.02 -5.45
C ASP A 164 -4.65 8.21 -6.20
N ALA A 165 -5.67 7.40 -5.96
CA ALA A 165 -7.01 7.61 -6.53
C ALA A 165 -7.62 8.93 -6.02
N THR A 166 -7.46 9.21 -4.73
CA THR A 166 -7.88 10.46 -4.10
C THR A 166 -7.14 11.67 -4.69
N LEU A 167 -5.81 11.57 -4.85
CA LEU A 167 -4.98 12.61 -5.43
C LEU A 167 -5.44 12.99 -6.85
N LEU A 168 -5.70 11.98 -7.69
CA LEU A 168 -6.11 12.19 -9.08
C LEU A 168 -7.40 13.02 -9.16
N ILE A 169 -8.39 12.70 -8.31
CA ILE A 169 -9.65 13.44 -8.24
C ILE A 169 -9.40 14.89 -7.79
N HIS A 170 -8.59 15.08 -6.73
CA HIS A 170 -8.29 16.41 -6.19
C HIS A 170 -7.54 17.29 -7.20
N MET A 171 -6.54 16.73 -7.90
CA MET A 171 -5.81 17.45 -8.96
C MET A 171 -6.74 17.83 -10.12
N GLY A 172 -7.61 16.90 -10.53
CA GLY A 172 -8.58 17.17 -11.59
C GLY A 172 -9.51 18.35 -11.25
N VAL A 173 -10.06 18.35 -10.04
CA VAL A 173 -10.93 19.45 -9.54
C VAL A 173 -10.15 20.76 -9.42
N ASP A 174 -8.92 20.71 -8.91
CA ASP A 174 -8.08 21.91 -8.77
C ASP A 174 -7.79 22.56 -10.12
N PHE A 175 -7.45 21.77 -11.15
CA PHE A 175 -7.20 22.28 -12.50
C PHE A 175 -8.46 22.83 -13.18
N GLU A 176 -9.62 22.19 -12.97
CA GLU A 176 -10.89 22.75 -13.45
C GLU A 176 -11.22 24.09 -12.78
N ASN A 177 -10.99 24.20 -11.45
CA ASN A 177 -11.25 25.44 -10.71
C ASN A 177 -10.31 26.57 -11.14
N LYS A 178 -9.04 26.26 -11.42
CA LYS A 178 -8.05 27.23 -11.91
C LYS A 178 -8.21 27.58 -13.39
N GLY A 179 -8.92 26.76 -14.17
CA GLY A 179 -9.05 26.89 -15.63
C GLY A 179 -7.73 26.69 -16.38
N THR A 180 -6.66 26.35 -15.70
CA THR A 180 -5.30 26.15 -16.26
C THR A 180 -4.70 24.86 -15.73
N MET A 181 -3.83 24.24 -16.54
CA MET A 181 -3.13 23.03 -16.17
C MET A 181 -1.64 23.19 -16.48
N PRO A 182 -0.73 22.70 -15.63
CA PRO A 182 0.69 22.66 -15.92
C PRO A 182 1.01 21.87 -17.21
N ASP A 183 2.09 22.23 -17.87
CA ASP A 183 2.58 21.51 -19.03
C ASP A 183 3.25 20.20 -18.57
N PRO A 184 2.79 19.03 -19.01
CA PRO A 184 3.39 17.74 -18.62
C PRO A 184 4.91 17.65 -18.89
N SER A 185 5.41 18.35 -19.93
CA SER A 185 6.85 18.36 -20.27
C SER A 185 7.73 19.11 -19.27
N LYS A 186 7.11 19.87 -18.33
CA LYS A 186 7.79 20.64 -17.28
C LYS A 186 7.62 20.03 -15.89
N ALA A 187 7.08 18.82 -15.81
CA ALA A 187 6.93 18.10 -14.57
C ALA A 187 8.27 17.89 -13.85
N SER A 188 8.25 17.83 -12.53
CA SER A 188 9.44 17.66 -11.69
C SER A 188 10.03 16.25 -11.77
N ASN A 189 9.21 15.27 -12.11
CA ASN A 189 9.58 13.87 -12.27
C ASN A 189 8.68 13.20 -13.32
N GLU A 190 9.03 11.96 -13.70
CA GLU A 190 8.33 11.17 -14.71
C GLU A 190 6.86 10.92 -14.34
N GLU A 191 6.60 10.53 -13.11
CA GLU A 191 5.25 10.19 -12.64
C GLU A 191 4.31 11.40 -12.66
N GLU A 192 4.76 12.56 -12.18
CA GLU A 192 4.00 13.80 -12.29
C GLU A 192 3.68 14.13 -13.76
N GLY A 193 4.63 13.91 -14.65
CA GLY A 193 4.44 14.11 -16.11
C GLY A 193 3.31 13.23 -16.66
N ILE A 194 3.26 11.98 -16.24
CA ILE A 194 2.23 11.00 -16.63
C ILE A 194 0.85 11.42 -16.09
N ILE A 195 0.76 11.79 -14.82
CA ILE A 195 -0.49 12.26 -14.19
C ILE A 195 -1.02 13.50 -14.92
N LEU A 196 -0.16 14.47 -15.18
CA LEU A 196 -0.55 15.68 -15.90
C LEU A 196 -1.01 15.38 -17.34
N ALA A 197 -0.36 14.44 -18.04
CA ALA A 197 -0.76 14.00 -19.37
C ALA A 197 -2.12 13.29 -19.34
N LEU A 198 -2.38 12.45 -18.33
CA LEU A 198 -3.67 11.80 -18.12
C LEU A 198 -4.77 12.83 -17.89
N LEU A 199 -4.58 13.76 -16.96
CA LEU A 199 -5.56 14.82 -16.66
C LEU A 199 -5.83 15.71 -17.87
N LYS A 200 -4.79 15.99 -18.67
CA LYS A 200 -4.93 16.75 -19.92
C LYS A 200 -5.78 15.98 -20.95
N GLN A 201 -5.56 14.69 -21.11
CA GLN A 201 -6.37 13.84 -22.00
C GLN A 201 -7.84 13.79 -21.54
N VAL A 202 -8.09 13.64 -20.22
CA VAL A 202 -9.45 13.72 -19.67
C VAL A 202 -10.14 15.02 -20.06
N ARG A 203 -9.44 16.15 -19.92
CA ARG A 203 -9.96 17.47 -20.30
C ARG A 203 -10.25 17.58 -21.79
N GLU A 204 -9.36 17.06 -22.64
CA GLU A 204 -9.53 17.07 -24.11
C GLU A 204 -10.74 16.22 -24.54
N GLU A 205 -10.98 15.07 -23.92
CA GLU A 205 -12.06 14.15 -24.28
C GLU A 205 -13.41 14.46 -23.62
N LYS A 206 -13.42 15.00 -22.37
CA LYS A 206 -14.63 15.22 -21.58
C LYS A 206 -14.94 16.68 -21.27
N GLY A 207 -14.02 17.61 -21.61
CA GLY A 207 -14.19 19.05 -21.38
C GLY A 207 -13.79 19.51 -19.99
N ASP A 208 -14.07 20.78 -19.71
CA ASP A 208 -13.64 21.51 -18.50
C ASP A 208 -14.54 21.29 -17.27
N ASN A 209 -15.42 20.32 -17.26
CA ASN A 209 -16.36 20.06 -16.17
C ASN A 209 -16.64 18.58 -15.95
N PHE A 210 -15.59 17.77 -15.94
CA PHE A 210 -15.67 16.34 -15.68
C PHE A 210 -15.47 16.03 -14.18
N TRP A 211 -14.44 16.60 -13.55
CA TRP A 211 -14.01 16.23 -12.21
C TRP A 211 -14.88 16.82 -11.10
N ARG A 212 -15.42 18.01 -11.25
CA ARG A 212 -16.27 18.62 -10.21
C ARG A 212 -17.53 17.83 -9.90
N PRO A 213 -18.38 17.44 -10.89
CA PRO A 213 -19.52 16.57 -10.62
C PRO A 213 -19.09 15.16 -10.17
N PHE A 214 -17.96 14.66 -10.66
CA PHE A 214 -17.38 13.40 -10.25
C PHE A 214 -17.05 13.40 -8.75
N ALA A 215 -16.30 14.38 -8.28
CA ALA A 215 -15.92 14.54 -6.87
C ALA A 215 -17.14 14.81 -5.96
N ALA A 216 -18.15 15.53 -6.46
CA ALA A 216 -19.39 15.79 -5.72
C ALA A 216 -20.19 14.51 -5.44
N GLY A 217 -19.98 13.45 -6.23
CA GLY A 217 -20.59 12.14 -6.01
C GLY A 217 -19.91 11.31 -4.94
N VAL A 218 -18.68 11.64 -4.56
CA VAL A 218 -17.89 10.87 -3.57
C VAL A 218 -18.32 11.23 -2.16
N ARG A 219 -18.79 10.24 -1.40
CA ARG A 219 -19.21 10.38 0.01
C ARG A 219 -18.03 10.29 0.98
N GLY A 220 -16.94 9.66 0.60
CA GLY A 220 -15.73 9.59 1.41
C GLY A 220 -14.72 8.55 0.95
N VAL A 221 -13.56 8.61 1.58
CA VAL A 221 -12.43 7.70 1.39
C VAL A 221 -12.01 7.09 2.71
N SER A 222 -11.63 5.81 2.70
CA SER A 222 -10.88 5.17 3.79
C SER A 222 -9.44 4.89 3.33
N GLU A 223 -8.47 5.33 4.12
CA GLU A 223 -7.05 5.28 3.79
C GLU A 223 -6.31 4.26 4.66
N GLU A 224 -5.56 3.38 4.00
CA GLU A 224 -4.86 2.24 4.62
C GLU A 224 -3.52 2.61 5.23
N THR A 225 -2.76 3.53 4.62
CA THR A 225 -1.34 3.70 4.96
C THR A 225 -0.97 5.09 5.44
N THR A 226 0.08 5.18 6.26
CA THR A 226 0.59 6.42 6.87
C THR A 226 0.81 7.53 5.84
N THR A 227 1.32 7.21 4.65
CA THR A 227 1.64 8.23 3.65
C THR A 227 0.41 8.85 3.01
N GLY A 228 -0.61 8.02 2.71
CA GLY A 228 -1.89 8.52 2.21
C GLY A 228 -2.60 9.36 3.27
N VAL A 229 -2.58 8.92 4.54
CA VAL A 229 -3.09 9.69 5.68
C VAL A 229 -2.41 11.06 5.78
N HIS A 230 -1.08 11.12 5.60
CA HIS A 230 -0.34 12.38 5.61
C HIS A 230 -0.81 13.32 4.49
N ARG A 231 -1.00 12.81 3.27
CA ARG A 231 -1.59 13.58 2.16
C ARG A 231 -2.98 14.11 2.49
N LEU A 232 -3.84 13.30 3.09
CA LEU A 232 -5.18 13.71 3.52
C LEU A 232 -5.14 14.84 4.56
N TYR A 233 -4.23 14.76 5.54
CA TYR A 233 -4.03 15.85 6.49
C TYR A 233 -3.53 17.13 5.82
N GLN A 234 -2.60 17.03 4.87
CA GLN A 234 -2.15 18.20 4.09
C GLN A 234 -3.31 18.85 3.30
N MET A 235 -4.15 18.05 2.65
CA MET A 235 -5.34 18.55 1.94
C MET A 235 -6.34 19.20 2.89
N ARG A 236 -6.58 18.61 4.07
CA ARG A 236 -7.45 19.19 5.10
C ARG A 236 -6.91 20.54 5.59
N ASP A 237 -5.63 20.60 5.94
CA ASP A 237 -5.00 21.80 6.50
C ASP A 237 -4.91 22.94 5.46
N ALA A 238 -4.78 22.59 4.19
CA ALA A 238 -4.86 23.51 3.05
C ALA A 238 -6.31 23.93 2.71
N GLY A 239 -7.34 23.31 3.33
CA GLY A 239 -8.74 23.56 3.01
C GLY A 239 -9.17 23.03 1.63
N THR A 240 -8.41 22.10 1.04
CA THR A 240 -8.66 21.54 -0.30
C THR A 240 -9.28 20.15 -0.28
N LEU A 241 -9.43 19.51 0.89
CA LEU A 241 -10.06 18.19 1.01
C LEU A 241 -11.51 18.26 0.54
N LEU A 242 -11.89 17.43 -0.43
CA LEU A 242 -13.17 17.50 -1.13
C LEU A 242 -14.29 16.74 -0.42
N PHE A 243 -13.96 15.68 0.32
CA PHE A 243 -14.90 14.76 0.96
C PHE A 243 -14.34 14.22 2.29
N PRO A 244 -15.17 13.61 3.16
CA PRO A 244 -14.70 12.98 4.40
C PRO A 244 -13.65 11.91 4.17
N ALA A 245 -12.71 11.78 5.11
CA ALA A 245 -11.72 10.72 5.09
C ALA A 245 -11.66 9.97 6.44
N ILE A 246 -11.71 8.65 6.42
CA ILE A 246 -11.42 7.81 7.57
C ILE A 246 -9.99 7.29 7.47
N ASN A 247 -9.19 7.66 8.46
CA ASN A 247 -7.84 7.18 8.65
C ASN A 247 -7.89 5.79 9.32
N VAL A 248 -7.84 4.75 8.50
CA VAL A 248 -7.80 3.36 8.96
C VAL A 248 -6.41 3.01 9.50
N ASN A 249 -5.34 3.61 8.96
CA ASN A 249 -3.97 3.35 9.43
C ASN A 249 -3.80 3.53 10.93
N ASP A 250 -4.46 4.54 11.52
CA ASP A 250 -4.31 4.86 12.94
C ASP A 250 -5.37 4.20 13.85
N ALA A 251 -6.26 3.38 13.30
CA ALA A 251 -7.02 2.43 14.10
C ALA A 251 -6.03 1.51 14.84
N VAL A 252 -6.24 1.24 16.13
CA VAL A 252 -5.26 0.49 16.93
C VAL A 252 -5.13 -0.94 16.43
N THR A 253 -6.24 -1.57 16.06
CA THR A 253 -6.25 -2.92 15.47
C THR A 253 -5.65 -2.98 14.07
N LYS A 254 -5.33 -1.82 13.44
CA LYS A 254 -4.51 -1.75 12.23
C LYS A 254 -3.06 -1.44 12.59
N SER A 255 -2.77 -0.27 13.14
CA SER A 255 -1.40 0.21 13.33
C SER A 255 -0.55 -0.66 14.25
N LYS A 256 -1.15 -1.21 15.32
CA LYS A 256 -0.44 -2.05 16.29
C LYS A 256 -0.42 -3.55 15.91
N PHE A 257 -1.07 -3.91 14.80
CA PHE A 257 -1.11 -5.28 14.27
C PHE A 257 -0.42 -5.37 12.91
N ASP A 258 -0.95 -4.71 11.89
CA ASP A 258 -0.41 -4.69 10.54
C ASP A 258 1.03 -4.15 10.51
N ASN A 259 1.23 -2.92 10.95
CA ASN A 259 2.54 -2.28 10.86
C ASN A 259 3.60 -3.00 11.71
N ILE A 260 3.21 -3.67 12.82
CA ILE A 260 4.15 -4.41 13.67
C ILE A 260 4.26 -5.87 13.22
N TYR A 261 3.16 -6.64 13.32
CA TYR A 261 3.20 -8.09 13.11
C TYR A 261 3.27 -8.45 11.63
N GLY A 262 2.65 -7.64 10.75
CA GLY A 262 2.76 -7.80 9.31
C GLY A 262 4.20 -7.65 8.82
N CYS A 263 4.86 -6.56 9.22
CA CYS A 263 6.27 -6.33 8.88
C CYS A 263 7.21 -7.34 9.55
N ARG A 264 6.89 -7.76 10.79
CA ARG A 264 7.64 -8.83 11.48
C ARG A 264 7.68 -10.13 10.68
N HIS A 265 6.56 -10.50 10.06
CA HIS A 265 6.48 -11.70 9.22
C HIS A 265 7.10 -11.46 7.83
N SER A 266 6.68 -10.42 7.15
CA SER A 266 6.91 -10.24 5.71
C SER A 266 8.32 -9.77 5.35
N LEU A 267 9.03 -9.04 6.24
CA LEU A 267 10.41 -8.60 5.97
C LEU A 267 11.36 -9.79 5.79
N ILE A 268 11.36 -10.69 6.77
CA ILE A 268 12.27 -11.85 6.72
C ILE A 268 11.91 -12.81 5.59
N ASP A 269 10.60 -13.00 5.32
CA ASP A 269 10.12 -13.78 4.19
C ASP A 269 10.67 -13.22 2.88
N ALA A 270 10.59 -11.92 2.69
CA ALA A 270 11.09 -11.25 1.48
C ALA A 270 12.61 -11.37 1.32
N ILE A 271 13.38 -11.09 2.38
CA ILE A 271 14.84 -11.19 2.31
C ILE A 271 15.27 -12.63 2.01
N MET A 272 14.66 -13.62 2.67
CA MET A 272 15.00 -15.03 2.47
C MET A 272 14.63 -15.52 1.07
N ARG A 273 13.45 -15.20 0.56
CA ARG A 273 13.04 -15.55 -0.82
C ARG A 273 13.91 -14.87 -1.87
N ALA A 274 14.24 -13.58 -1.63
CA ALA A 274 15.07 -12.81 -2.56
C ALA A 274 16.49 -13.34 -2.66
N THR A 275 17.11 -13.71 -1.54
CA THR A 275 18.57 -13.89 -1.47
C THR A 275 19.01 -15.26 -0.98
N ASP A 276 18.11 -16.01 -0.35
CA ASP A 276 18.40 -17.31 0.29
C ASP A 276 19.56 -17.22 1.34
N VAL A 277 19.79 -16.01 1.89
CA VAL A 277 20.83 -15.80 2.89
C VAL A 277 20.37 -16.23 4.28
N MET A 278 21.27 -16.82 5.05
CA MET A 278 21.05 -17.04 6.47
C MET A 278 21.14 -15.72 7.22
N LEU A 279 20.10 -15.35 7.97
CA LEU A 279 20.05 -14.11 8.76
C LEU A 279 20.84 -14.23 10.08
N SER A 280 20.96 -15.45 10.62
CA SER A 280 21.69 -15.69 11.86
C SER A 280 23.12 -15.21 11.78
N GLY A 281 23.54 -14.41 12.77
CA GLY A 281 24.88 -13.83 12.85
C GLY A 281 25.14 -12.63 11.96
N LYS A 282 24.25 -12.29 11.01
CA LYS A 282 24.36 -11.06 10.20
C LYS A 282 24.19 -9.81 11.05
N ARG A 283 24.93 -8.77 10.70
CA ARG A 283 24.72 -7.43 11.25
C ARG A 283 23.69 -6.71 10.40
N VAL A 284 22.58 -6.31 10.99
CA VAL A 284 21.48 -5.64 10.32
C VAL A 284 21.23 -4.27 10.92
N LEU A 285 21.23 -3.24 10.09
CA LEU A 285 20.81 -1.91 10.47
C LEU A 285 19.36 -1.70 10.01
N VAL A 286 18.47 -1.40 10.96
CA VAL A 286 17.10 -0.96 10.65
C VAL A 286 17.05 0.56 10.85
N LEU A 287 16.73 1.27 9.78
CA LEU A 287 16.64 2.72 9.79
C LEU A 287 15.18 3.12 10.05
N GLY A 288 14.91 3.59 11.28
CA GLY A 288 13.58 3.88 11.84
C GLY A 288 13.13 2.84 12.87
N TYR A 289 12.57 3.28 14.00
CA TYR A 289 12.07 2.44 15.09
C TYR A 289 10.62 2.80 15.50
N GLY A 290 9.81 3.21 14.53
CA GLY A 290 8.35 3.25 14.62
C GLY A 290 7.74 1.84 14.64
N ASP A 291 6.44 1.71 14.44
CA ASP A 291 5.76 0.40 14.48
C ASP A 291 6.35 -0.60 13.46
N VAL A 292 6.61 -0.17 12.23
CA VAL A 292 7.26 -0.99 11.17
C VAL A 292 8.68 -1.43 11.59
N GLY A 293 9.49 -0.49 12.08
CA GLY A 293 10.83 -0.80 12.56
C GLY A 293 10.84 -1.76 13.74
N LYS A 294 9.95 -1.59 14.72
CA LYS A 294 9.80 -2.49 15.88
C LYS A 294 9.43 -3.91 15.45
N GLY A 295 8.48 -4.03 14.51
CA GLY A 295 8.12 -5.32 13.93
C GLY A 295 9.30 -6.00 13.25
N SER A 296 9.99 -5.28 12.38
CA SER A 296 11.16 -5.73 11.62
C SER A 296 12.30 -6.18 12.54
N VAL A 297 12.66 -5.36 13.52
CA VAL A 297 13.68 -5.69 14.53
C VAL A 297 13.32 -6.96 15.30
N GLY A 298 12.04 -7.09 15.72
CA GLY A 298 11.58 -8.27 16.47
C GLY A 298 11.81 -9.57 15.71
N SER A 299 11.54 -9.62 14.40
CA SER A 299 11.79 -10.83 13.60
C SER A 299 13.28 -11.08 13.34
N LEU A 300 14.05 -10.05 13.07
CA LEU A 300 15.49 -10.17 12.85
C LEU A 300 16.22 -10.71 14.07
N ILE A 301 15.88 -10.23 15.27
CA ILE A 301 16.40 -10.77 16.53
C ILE A 301 15.95 -12.22 16.71
N GLY A 302 14.68 -12.55 16.40
CA GLY A 302 14.17 -13.92 16.42
C GLY A 302 14.91 -14.88 15.50
N GLN A 303 15.57 -14.38 14.45
CA GLN A 303 16.47 -15.12 13.57
C GLN A 303 17.94 -15.05 14.02
N TYR A 304 18.24 -14.59 15.22
CA TYR A 304 19.59 -14.41 15.77
C TYR A 304 20.48 -13.46 14.94
N ALA A 305 19.91 -12.48 14.25
CA ALA A 305 20.67 -11.39 13.68
C ALA A 305 21.17 -10.43 14.76
N LYS A 306 22.28 -9.74 14.51
CA LYS A 306 22.81 -8.67 15.36
C LYS A 306 22.25 -7.35 14.85
N VAL A 307 21.23 -6.83 15.53
CA VAL A 307 20.47 -5.68 15.06
C VAL A 307 20.90 -4.41 15.79
N ALA A 308 21.11 -3.34 15.04
CA ALA A 308 21.17 -1.97 15.52
C ALA A 308 20.12 -1.14 14.78
N ILE A 309 19.77 0.03 15.29
CA ILE A 309 18.80 0.93 14.67
C ILE A 309 19.35 2.35 14.52
N THR A 310 18.75 3.10 13.59
CA THR A 310 18.84 4.56 13.57
C THR A 310 17.49 5.17 13.90
N GLU A 311 17.46 6.29 14.60
CA GLU A 311 16.20 6.96 14.94
C GLU A 311 16.41 8.46 15.16
N ILE A 312 15.42 9.27 14.79
CA ILE A 312 15.40 10.72 15.01
C ILE A 312 14.50 11.11 16.20
N ASP A 313 13.48 10.29 16.50
CA ASP A 313 12.57 10.51 17.63
C ASP A 313 13.24 10.01 18.92
N PRO A 314 13.51 10.91 19.89
CA PRO A 314 14.18 10.51 21.14
C PRO A 314 13.34 9.52 21.98
N ILE A 315 12.02 9.50 21.84
CA ILE A 315 11.15 8.54 22.54
C ILE A 315 11.34 7.15 21.94
N CYS A 316 11.28 7.02 20.61
CA CYS A 316 11.51 5.76 19.93
C CYS A 316 12.95 5.26 20.14
N ALA A 317 13.94 6.15 20.11
CA ALA A 317 15.33 5.82 20.41
C ALA A 317 15.51 5.29 21.85
N LEU A 318 14.85 5.94 22.83
CA LEU A 318 14.88 5.45 24.22
C LEU A 318 14.21 4.08 24.35
N GLN A 319 13.08 3.85 23.66
CA GLN A 319 12.44 2.53 23.64
C GLN A 319 13.38 1.46 23.06
N ALA A 320 14.14 1.78 22.02
CA ALA A 320 15.13 0.87 21.45
C ALA A 320 16.25 0.54 22.45
N CYS A 321 16.78 1.53 23.16
CA CYS A 321 17.77 1.32 24.22
C CYS A 321 17.23 0.42 25.35
N MET A 322 15.97 0.64 25.76
CA MET A 322 15.31 -0.21 26.77
C MET A 322 15.06 -1.63 26.28
N ALA A 323 14.94 -1.83 24.96
CA ALA A 323 14.86 -3.15 24.33
C ALA A 323 16.24 -3.82 24.14
N GLY A 324 17.34 -3.18 24.58
CA GLY A 324 18.71 -3.70 24.49
C GLY A 324 19.35 -3.53 23.12
N LEU A 325 18.90 -2.56 22.33
CA LEU A 325 19.43 -2.28 21.00
C LEU A 325 20.45 -1.13 21.04
N ASP A 326 21.45 -1.22 20.18
CA ASP A 326 22.33 -0.09 19.88
C ASP A 326 21.59 0.89 18.97
N VAL A 327 21.55 2.17 19.38
CA VAL A 327 21.06 3.28 18.55
C VAL A 327 22.28 4.02 18.02
N ILE A 328 22.50 3.95 16.72
CA ILE A 328 23.70 4.48 16.05
C ILE A 328 23.30 5.31 14.83
N THR A 329 24.25 5.98 14.19
CA THR A 329 24.04 6.61 12.87
C THR A 329 24.32 5.62 11.74
N ILE A 330 23.88 5.93 10.52
CA ILE A 330 24.21 5.09 9.36
C ILE A 330 25.71 5.10 9.10
N GLU A 331 26.38 6.24 9.32
CA GLU A 331 27.84 6.40 9.16
C GLU A 331 28.63 5.48 10.10
N ASP A 332 28.16 5.27 11.32
CA ASP A 332 28.77 4.32 12.27
C ASP A 332 28.62 2.86 11.82
N ALA A 333 27.58 2.55 11.04
CA ALA A 333 27.32 1.23 10.50
C ALA A 333 28.21 0.88 9.30
N LEU A 334 28.58 1.89 8.50
CA LEU A 334 29.44 1.70 7.32
C LEU A 334 30.90 1.42 7.70
N PRO A 335 31.60 0.48 7.10
CA PRO A 335 31.22 -0.62 6.20
C PRO A 335 30.97 -1.96 6.93
N LYS A 336 30.46 -1.95 8.15
CA LYS A 336 30.45 -3.08 9.08
C LYS A 336 29.23 -3.99 8.94
N PHE A 337 28.11 -3.45 8.43
CA PHE A 337 26.83 -4.15 8.41
C PHE A 337 26.61 -4.91 7.09
N ASP A 338 25.85 -6.01 7.17
CA ASP A 338 25.58 -6.89 6.06
C ASP A 338 24.26 -6.56 5.36
N ILE A 339 23.27 -6.05 6.11
CA ILE A 339 21.92 -5.75 5.64
C ILE A 339 21.47 -4.40 6.17
N TYR A 340 20.85 -3.61 5.31
CA TYR A 340 20.26 -2.31 5.62
C TYR A 340 18.79 -2.32 5.23
N VAL A 341 17.93 -1.98 6.19
CA VAL A 341 16.46 -1.98 6.02
C VAL A 341 15.91 -0.60 6.34
N THR A 342 15.32 0.10 5.39
CA THR A 342 14.67 1.39 5.63
C THR A 342 13.21 1.22 6.03
N ALA A 343 12.76 2.00 7.02
CA ALA A 343 11.42 1.93 7.62
C ALA A 343 11.00 3.29 8.21
N THR A 344 11.39 4.40 7.58
CA THR A 344 11.23 5.75 8.14
C THR A 344 10.04 6.51 7.58
N GLY A 345 9.55 6.15 6.38
CA GLY A 345 8.55 6.93 5.65
C GLY A 345 9.06 8.31 5.19
N ASN A 346 10.38 8.52 5.15
CA ASN A 346 11.02 9.75 4.74
C ASN A 346 11.76 9.54 3.40
N LYS A 347 12.58 10.45 2.95
CA LYS A 347 13.32 10.37 1.69
C LYS A 347 14.83 10.42 1.91
N ASP A 348 15.60 9.88 0.93
CA ASP A 348 17.06 9.95 0.86
C ASP A 348 17.76 9.48 2.15
N ILE A 349 17.18 8.47 2.81
CA ILE A 349 17.74 7.89 4.05
C ILE A 349 19.02 7.13 3.75
N ILE A 350 19.06 6.39 2.63
CA ILE A 350 20.25 5.76 2.10
C ILE A 350 20.63 6.46 0.80
N THR A 351 21.65 7.31 0.87
CA THR A 351 22.17 8.05 -0.30
C THR A 351 23.18 7.21 -1.09
N VAL A 352 23.48 7.62 -2.33
CA VAL A 352 24.59 7.03 -3.10
C VAL A 352 25.91 7.08 -2.35
N GLY A 353 26.18 8.17 -1.61
CA GLY A 353 27.40 8.30 -0.77
C GLY A 353 27.50 7.23 0.32
N HIS A 354 26.37 6.84 0.92
CA HIS A 354 26.32 5.72 1.85
C HIS A 354 26.55 4.38 1.15
N MET A 355 25.89 4.15 0.01
CA MET A 355 26.00 2.91 -0.76
C MET A 355 27.43 2.64 -1.23
N GLN A 356 28.17 3.68 -1.60
CA GLN A 356 29.60 3.57 -1.98
C GLN A 356 30.52 3.13 -0.84
N GLN A 357 30.11 3.26 0.42
CA GLN A 357 30.88 2.91 1.60
C GLN A 357 30.42 1.62 2.29
N MET A 358 29.32 1.04 1.82
CA MET A 358 28.82 -0.22 2.36
C MET A 358 29.78 -1.38 2.09
N LYS A 359 29.65 -2.41 2.91
CA LYS A 359 30.38 -3.67 2.72
C LYS A 359 30.04 -4.29 1.35
N HIS A 360 31.02 -4.95 0.73
CA HIS A 360 30.78 -5.70 -0.51
C HIS A 360 29.66 -6.73 -0.32
N ASN A 361 28.72 -6.75 -1.25
CA ASN A 361 27.50 -7.56 -1.23
C ASN A 361 26.58 -7.26 -0.03
N ALA A 362 26.64 -6.04 0.52
CA ALA A 362 25.61 -5.62 1.44
C ALA A 362 24.23 -5.63 0.77
N ILE A 363 23.23 -6.12 1.48
CA ILE A 363 21.83 -6.16 1.02
C ILE A 363 21.14 -4.88 1.49
N VAL A 364 20.47 -4.20 0.57
CA VAL A 364 19.72 -2.97 0.86
C VAL A 364 18.28 -3.18 0.43
N CYS A 365 17.35 -2.93 1.34
CA CYS A 365 15.92 -3.05 1.06
C CYS A 365 15.10 -2.03 1.84
N ASN A 366 13.91 -1.74 1.33
CA ASN A 366 12.94 -0.85 1.92
C ASN A 366 11.67 -1.62 2.30
N ILE A 367 11.13 -1.36 3.49
CA ILE A 367 9.82 -1.85 3.92
C ILE A 367 8.84 -0.70 4.19
N GLY A 368 9.25 0.54 3.95
CA GLY A 368 8.37 1.70 3.89
C GLY A 368 7.53 1.71 2.62
N HIS A 369 6.40 2.43 2.64
CA HIS A 369 5.42 2.40 1.54
C HIS A 369 6.00 2.91 0.21
N PHE A 370 6.75 4.01 0.22
CA PHE A 370 7.33 4.61 -0.99
C PHE A 370 8.79 4.23 -1.24
N ASP A 371 9.20 4.37 -2.50
CA ASP A 371 10.52 4.01 -3.02
C ASP A 371 11.58 5.12 -2.90
N ASN A 372 11.29 6.20 -2.18
CA ASN A 372 12.16 7.37 -2.07
C ASN A 372 13.13 7.34 -0.86
N GLU A 373 13.05 6.32 -0.01
CA GLU A 373 13.98 6.17 1.13
C GLU A 373 15.40 5.80 0.69
N ILE A 374 15.54 5.13 -0.46
CA ILE A 374 16.82 4.74 -1.08
C ILE A 374 17.02 5.56 -2.36
N ASP A 375 18.14 6.23 -2.49
CA ASP A 375 18.48 7.08 -3.63
C ASP A 375 18.74 6.27 -4.92
N MET A 376 17.66 5.68 -5.45
CA MET A 376 17.70 4.94 -6.72
C MET A 376 17.96 5.86 -7.91
N ALA A 377 17.49 7.10 -7.86
CA ALA A 377 17.71 8.08 -8.92
C ALA A 377 19.19 8.42 -9.08
N GLY A 378 19.91 8.56 -7.95
CA GLY A 378 21.35 8.76 -7.93
C GLY A 378 22.13 7.56 -8.49
N LEU A 379 21.72 6.33 -8.15
CA LEU A 379 22.31 5.11 -8.73
C LEU A 379 22.09 5.01 -10.25
N GLU A 380 20.88 5.27 -10.71
CA GLU A 380 20.56 5.26 -12.14
C GLU A 380 21.31 6.36 -12.91
N LYS A 381 21.54 7.52 -12.29
CA LYS A 381 22.41 8.56 -12.85
C LYS A 381 23.85 8.06 -13.00
N MET A 382 24.43 7.46 -11.95
CA MET A 382 25.78 6.88 -12.01
C MET A 382 25.88 5.74 -13.03
N ARG A 383 24.84 4.95 -13.21
CA ARG A 383 24.77 3.90 -14.25
C ARG A 383 24.84 4.51 -15.66
N ARG A 384 24.07 5.56 -15.91
CA ARG A 384 24.11 6.28 -17.20
C ARG A 384 25.47 6.92 -17.47
N GLU A 385 26.16 7.38 -16.43
CA GLU A 385 27.53 7.93 -16.49
C GLU A 385 28.60 6.82 -16.61
N GLY A 386 28.22 5.54 -16.51
CA GLY A 386 29.11 4.40 -16.69
C GLY A 386 29.98 4.03 -15.49
N SER A 387 29.81 4.70 -14.34
CA SER A 387 30.55 4.45 -13.10
C SER A 387 29.98 3.30 -12.25
N VAL A 388 28.71 2.92 -12.49
CA VAL A 388 28.01 1.82 -11.86
C VAL A 388 27.37 0.93 -12.94
N GLU A 389 27.35 -0.38 -12.70
CA GLU A 389 26.69 -1.38 -13.52
C GLU A 389 25.54 -2.00 -12.74
N LYS A 390 24.35 -2.10 -13.35
CA LYS A 390 23.18 -2.81 -12.81
C LYS A 390 23.12 -4.19 -13.46
N ILE A 391 23.09 -5.24 -12.65
CA ILE A 391 23.05 -6.62 -13.09
C ILE A 391 21.84 -7.30 -12.42
N GLU A 392 20.90 -7.75 -13.21
CA GLU A 392 19.77 -8.53 -12.70
C GLU A 392 20.27 -9.95 -12.33
N ILE A 393 20.13 -10.31 -11.04
CA ILE A 393 20.41 -11.65 -10.55
C ILE A 393 19.18 -12.56 -10.78
N LYS A 394 18.01 -12.06 -10.44
CA LYS A 394 16.68 -12.62 -10.70
C LYS A 394 15.65 -11.48 -10.56
N PRO A 395 14.39 -11.67 -10.95
CA PRO A 395 13.37 -10.63 -10.84
C PRO A 395 13.36 -9.98 -9.45
N GLN A 396 13.39 -8.66 -9.42
CA GLN A 396 13.42 -7.83 -8.20
C GLN A 396 14.69 -7.95 -7.33
N VAL A 397 15.75 -8.57 -7.82
CA VAL A 397 17.05 -8.68 -7.12
C VAL A 397 18.17 -8.23 -8.04
N HIS A 398 18.74 -7.07 -7.76
CA HIS A 398 19.75 -6.45 -8.61
C HIS A 398 21.06 -6.24 -7.87
N GLU A 399 22.18 -6.67 -8.46
CA GLU A 399 23.52 -6.27 -8.08
C GLU A 399 23.84 -4.92 -8.72
N TRP A 400 24.31 -3.97 -7.91
CA TRP A 400 24.83 -2.67 -8.34
C TRP A 400 26.33 -2.64 -8.08
N ARG A 401 27.12 -2.70 -9.14
CA ARG A 401 28.57 -2.80 -9.09
C ARG A 401 29.24 -1.46 -9.33
N PHE A 402 29.91 -0.93 -8.33
CA PHE A 402 30.70 0.29 -8.40
C PHE A 402 32.08 0.00 -8.98
N LYS A 403 32.41 0.56 -10.15
CA LYS A 403 33.66 0.28 -10.88
C LYS A 403 34.89 0.97 -10.28
N ASN A 404 34.72 2.13 -9.66
CA ASN A 404 35.79 3.01 -9.22
C ASN A 404 36.09 2.94 -7.71
N THR A 405 35.74 1.82 -7.05
CA THR A 405 36.02 1.60 -5.64
C THR A 405 37.04 0.49 -5.45
N THR A 406 37.80 0.55 -4.36
CA THR A 406 38.81 -0.47 -4.02
C THR A 406 38.37 -1.43 -2.93
N HIS A 407 37.13 -1.30 -2.45
CA HIS A 407 36.59 -2.08 -1.32
C HIS A 407 36.14 -3.51 -1.68
N GLY A 408 36.13 -3.84 -2.96
CA GLY A 408 35.74 -5.17 -3.42
C GLY A 408 36.86 -6.20 -3.37
N PRO A 409 36.55 -7.49 -3.57
CA PRO A 409 37.52 -8.57 -3.59
C PRO A 409 38.65 -8.33 -4.61
N GLY A 410 39.88 -8.46 -4.17
CA GLY A 410 41.06 -8.22 -5.02
C GLY A 410 41.29 -6.77 -5.42
N GLY A 411 40.74 -5.80 -4.69
CA GLY A 411 40.88 -4.37 -5.00
C GLY A 411 40.12 -3.92 -6.25
N LYS A 412 39.19 -4.73 -6.75
CA LYS A 412 38.35 -4.42 -7.90
C LYS A 412 36.96 -4.04 -7.40
N GLY A 413 36.53 -2.83 -7.60
CA GLY A 413 35.17 -2.35 -7.30
C GLY A 413 34.44 -3.10 -6.19
N HIS A 414 33.36 -2.58 -5.66
CA HIS A 414 32.50 -3.34 -4.77
C HIS A 414 31.08 -3.35 -5.30
N SER A 415 30.27 -4.29 -4.84
CA SER A 415 28.86 -4.39 -5.22
C SER A 415 27.98 -4.26 -3.98
N ILE A 416 26.75 -3.83 -4.18
CA ILE A 416 25.65 -3.99 -3.23
C ILE A 416 24.50 -4.69 -3.93
N ILE A 417 23.61 -5.30 -3.16
CA ILE A 417 22.41 -5.97 -3.68
C ILE A 417 21.20 -5.17 -3.23
N ILE A 418 20.45 -4.62 -4.19
CA ILE A 418 19.23 -3.90 -3.90
C ILE A 418 18.03 -4.78 -4.24
N LEU A 419 17.10 -4.88 -3.28
CA LEU A 419 15.88 -5.66 -3.42
C LEU A 419 14.72 -4.76 -3.83
N ALA A 420 13.85 -5.29 -4.69
CA ALA A 420 12.62 -4.64 -5.18
C ALA A 420 12.84 -3.22 -5.73
N GLU A 421 14.06 -2.94 -6.24
CA GLU A 421 14.43 -1.61 -6.75
C GLU A 421 14.19 -0.46 -5.73
N GLY A 422 14.38 -0.72 -4.44
CA GLY A 422 14.13 0.25 -3.37
C GLY A 422 12.66 0.41 -2.99
N ARG A 423 11.74 -0.29 -3.65
CA ARG A 423 10.30 -0.32 -3.34
C ARG A 423 10.00 -1.27 -2.18
N LEU A 424 8.72 -1.43 -1.84
CA LEU A 424 8.25 -2.37 -0.81
C LEU A 424 8.78 -3.79 -1.04
N VAL A 425 9.77 -4.19 -0.24
CA VAL A 425 10.46 -5.49 -0.40
C VAL A 425 9.54 -6.67 -0.17
N ASN A 426 8.63 -6.58 0.79
CA ASN A 426 7.70 -7.64 1.15
C ASN A 426 6.70 -7.99 0.04
N LEU A 427 6.33 -7.04 -0.81
CA LEU A 427 5.46 -7.24 -1.97
C LEU A 427 6.27 -7.47 -3.26
N GLY A 428 7.40 -6.79 -3.41
CA GLY A 428 8.26 -6.96 -4.58
C GLY A 428 8.93 -8.34 -4.63
N CYS A 429 9.46 -8.81 -3.50
CA CYS A 429 10.22 -10.06 -3.39
C CYS A 429 9.46 -11.23 -2.73
N ALA A 430 8.28 -10.97 -2.14
CA ALA A 430 7.45 -11.99 -1.50
C ALA A 430 5.96 -11.75 -1.78
N THR A 431 5.09 -12.13 -0.87
CA THR A 431 3.62 -12.10 -1.04
C THR A 431 2.92 -11.09 -0.13
N GLY A 432 3.68 -10.23 0.56
CA GLY A 432 3.17 -9.22 1.46
C GLY A 432 2.85 -9.74 2.86
N HIS A 433 1.93 -9.06 3.53
CA HIS A 433 1.52 -9.40 4.90
C HIS A 433 0.63 -10.66 4.96
N PRO A 434 0.70 -11.45 6.04
CA PRO A 434 -0.08 -12.67 6.18
C PRO A 434 -1.58 -12.38 6.37
N SER A 435 -2.42 -13.35 5.97
CA SER A 435 -3.88 -13.19 5.92
C SER A 435 -4.50 -12.79 7.26
N LEU A 436 -4.03 -13.36 8.37
CA LEU A 436 -4.58 -13.05 9.71
C LEU A 436 -4.38 -11.58 10.10
N VAL A 437 -3.23 -11.00 9.77
CA VAL A 437 -2.95 -9.58 10.02
C VAL A 437 -3.81 -8.70 9.11
N MET A 438 -3.87 -9.04 7.83
CA MET A 438 -4.71 -8.29 6.88
C MET A 438 -6.20 -8.44 7.16
N SER A 439 -6.62 -9.51 7.85
CA SER A 439 -7.99 -9.61 8.35
C SER A 439 -8.34 -8.45 9.28
N ALA A 440 -7.45 -8.07 10.20
CA ALA A 440 -7.69 -6.93 11.09
C ALA A 440 -7.78 -5.61 10.31
N SER A 441 -6.82 -5.34 9.42
CA SER A 441 -6.80 -4.13 8.58
C SER A 441 -8.06 -4.04 7.70
N PHE A 442 -8.41 -5.11 7.02
CA PHE A 442 -9.53 -5.11 6.08
C PHE A 442 -10.90 -5.18 6.74
N THR A 443 -10.98 -5.69 7.96
CA THR A 443 -12.19 -5.53 8.79
C THR A 443 -12.40 -4.05 9.14
N ASN A 444 -11.33 -3.31 9.50
CA ASN A 444 -11.38 -1.87 9.69
C ASN A 444 -11.82 -1.14 8.41
N GLN A 445 -11.25 -1.51 7.24
CA GLN A 445 -11.65 -0.93 5.93
C GLN A 445 -13.14 -1.16 5.65
N THR A 446 -13.62 -2.39 5.84
CA THR A 446 -15.02 -2.73 5.61
C THR A 446 -15.95 -1.92 6.52
N LEU A 447 -15.62 -1.79 7.80
CA LEU A 447 -16.40 -1.00 8.76
C LEU A 447 -16.35 0.50 8.42
N ALA A 448 -15.19 1.02 7.99
CA ALA A 448 -15.04 2.39 7.53
C ALA A 448 -15.92 2.68 6.30
N GLN A 449 -15.99 1.76 5.33
CA GLN A 449 -16.86 1.89 4.17
C GLN A 449 -18.34 1.87 4.55
N ILE A 450 -18.74 1.00 5.49
CA ILE A 450 -20.13 0.99 6.01
C ILE A 450 -20.45 2.30 6.72
N GLU A 451 -19.52 2.84 7.52
CA GLU A 451 -19.69 4.09 8.24
C GLU A 451 -19.80 5.29 7.28
N LEU A 452 -18.90 5.40 6.31
CA LEU A 452 -18.97 6.43 5.28
C LEU A 452 -20.23 6.31 4.40
N HIS A 453 -20.66 5.09 4.08
CA HIS A 453 -21.89 4.91 3.29
C HIS A 453 -23.13 5.41 4.03
N LYS A 454 -23.20 5.19 5.33
CA LYS A 454 -24.37 5.57 6.14
C LYS A 454 -24.32 6.99 6.69
N ASN A 455 -23.16 7.41 7.16
CA ASN A 455 -23.01 8.55 8.05
C ASN A 455 -22.01 9.63 7.56
N ALA A 456 -21.64 9.63 6.25
CA ALA A 456 -20.63 10.55 5.71
C ALA A 456 -20.84 12.02 6.11
N GLU A 457 -22.10 12.48 6.13
CA GLU A 457 -22.46 13.86 6.44
C GLU A 457 -22.06 14.29 7.86
N SER A 458 -21.97 13.33 8.81
CA SER A 458 -21.55 13.59 10.18
C SER A 458 -20.06 13.90 10.34
N TYR A 459 -19.25 13.52 9.35
CA TYR A 459 -17.78 13.69 9.38
C TYR A 459 -17.31 15.00 8.77
N GLY A 460 -18.10 15.62 7.89
CA GLY A 460 -17.69 16.81 7.16
C GLY A 460 -16.43 16.56 6.32
N LYS A 461 -15.79 17.63 5.85
CA LYS A 461 -14.51 17.53 5.12
C LYS A 461 -13.34 17.47 6.11
N SER A 462 -13.22 16.37 6.82
CA SER A 462 -12.19 16.13 7.85
C SER A 462 -11.55 14.77 7.72
N VAL A 463 -10.45 14.56 8.42
CA VAL A 463 -9.76 13.27 8.53
C VAL A 463 -9.96 12.77 9.96
N THR A 464 -10.61 11.63 10.11
CA THR A 464 -10.95 11.04 11.41
C THR A 464 -10.53 9.58 11.47
N THR A 465 -10.21 9.07 12.65
CA THR A 465 -10.03 7.62 12.87
C THR A 465 -11.38 6.95 13.09
N LEU A 466 -11.43 5.64 12.93
CA LEU A 466 -12.60 4.85 13.32
C LEU A 466 -12.92 5.05 14.80
N PRO A 467 -14.21 5.14 15.18
CA PRO A 467 -14.62 5.17 16.57
C PRO A 467 -14.06 3.98 17.37
N LYS A 468 -13.64 4.21 18.62
CA LYS A 468 -13.03 3.19 19.47
C LYS A 468 -13.90 1.92 19.62
N ALA A 469 -15.20 2.07 19.64
CA ALA A 469 -16.13 0.93 19.70
C ALA A 469 -15.99 0.01 18.47
N LEU A 470 -15.77 0.55 17.28
CA LEU A 470 -15.55 -0.24 16.05
C LEU A 470 -14.15 -0.88 16.05
N ASP A 471 -13.14 -0.17 16.53
CA ASP A 471 -11.78 -0.69 16.70
C ASP A 471 -11.76 -1.89 17.68
N GLU A 472 -12.47 -1.79 18.83
CA GLU A 472 -12.64 -2.92 19.75
C GLU A 472 -13.47 -4.06 19.13
N MET A 473 -14.46 -3.78 18.32
CA MET A 473 -15.23 -4.79 17.60
C MET A 473 -14.32 -5.61 16.66
N VAL A 474 -13.43 -4.96 15.93
CA VAL A 474 -12.42 -5.66 15.09
C VAL A 474 -11.62 -6.64 15.94
N ALA A 475 -11.10 -6.21 17.09
CA ALA A 475 -10.34 -7.10 17.98
C ALA A 475 -11.20 -8.30 18.42
N ARG A 476 -12.44 -8.07 18.85
CA ARG A 476 -13.35 -9.14 19.31
C ARG A 476 -13.60 -10.21 18.23
N LEU A 477 -13.82 -9.80 16.98
CA LEU A 477 -14.04 -10.72 15.85
C LEU A 477 -12.86 -11.66 15.57
N HIS A 478 -11.66 -11.34 16.08
CA HIS A 478 -10.46 -12.15 15.89
C HIS A 478 -10.14 -13.07 17.08
N LEU A 479 -10.69 -12.79 18.27
CA LEU A 479 -10.30 -13.50 19.49
C LEU A 479 -10.67 -14.99 19.47
N ASP A 480 -11.79 -15.33 18.87
CA ASP A 480 -12.27 -16.73 18.80
C ASP A 480 -11.30 -17.62 18.02
N LYS A 481 -10.63 -17.09 16.97
CA LYS A 481 -9.59 -17.80 16.22
C LYS A 481 -8.45 -18.29 17.11
N PHE A 482 -8.16 -17.56 18.19
CA PHE A 482 -7.11 -17.90 19.17
C PHE A 482 -7.65 -18.66 20.38
N GLY A 483 -8.96 -18.94 20.43
CA GLY A 483 -9.59 -19.54 21.61
C GLY A 483 -9.51 -18.65 22.86
N ALA A 484 -9.35 -17.33 22.67
CA ALA A 484 -9.22 -16.38 23.76
C ALA A 484 -10.57 -16.10 24.44
N LYS A 485 -10.56 -16.00 25.75
CA LYS A 485 -11.74 -15.69 26.56
C LYS A 485 -11.51 -14.40 27.34
N LEU A 486 -12.32 -13.40 27.09
CA LEU A 486 -12.25 -12.15 27.83
C LEU A 486 -12.89 -12.28 29.24
N THR A 487 -12.26 -11.66 30.21
CA THR A 487 -12.88 -11.44 31.53
C THR A 487 -14.01 -10.41 31.37
N GLN A 488 -15.14 -10.67 32.01
CA GLN A 488 -16.27 -9.75 32.03
C GLN A 488 -16.20 -8.88 33.29
N LEU A 489 -16.44 -7.57 33.13
CA LEU A 489 -16.54 -6.65 34.27
C LEU A 489 -17.88 -6.84 34.98
N SER A 490 -17.89 -6.80 36.33
CA SER A 490 -19.12 -6.55 37.07
C SER A 490 -19.56 -5.08 36.94
N THR A 491 -20.80 -4.79 37.18
CA THR A 491 -21.32 -3.42 37.20
C THR A 491 -20.52 -2.51 38.15
N GLU A 492 -20.12 -3.04 39.31
CA GLU A 492 -19.32 -2.32 40.31
C GLU A 492 -17.90 -2.03 39.79
N GLN A 493 -17.26 -3.00 39.13
CA GLN A 493 -15.94 -2.83 38.52
C GLN A 493 -15.98 -1.81 37.40
N ALA A 494 -16.98 -1.88 36.51
CA ALA A 494 -17.15 -0.93 35.40
C ALA A 494 -17.38 0.50 35.92
N ALA A 495 -18.22 0.65 36.97
CA ALA A 495 -18.46 1.94 37.64
C ALA A 495 -17.18 2.50 38.27
N TYR A 496 -16.38 1.65 38.93
CA TYR A 496 -15.13 2.05 39.58
C TYR A 496 -14.11 2.67 38.58
N ILE A 497 -13.99 2.09 37.39
CA ILE A 497 -13.09 2.59 36.35
C ILE A 497 -13.77 3.51 35.33
N THR A 498 -15.04 3.84 35.54
CA THR A 498 -15.82 4.79 34.74
C THR A 498 -15.94 4.40 33.26
N VAL A 499 -16.20 3.12 33.00
CA VAL A 499 -16.48 2.60 31.63
C VAL A 499 -17.80 1.84 31.61
N ALA A 500 -18.35 1.59 30.42
CA ALA A 500 -19.47 0.67 30.28
C ALA A 500 -19.00 -0.79 30.46
N VAL A 501 -19.89 -1.69 30.93
CA VAL A 501 -19.56 -3.11 31.09
C VAL A 501 -19.07 -3.74 29.76
N GLU A 502 -19.65 -3.30 28.64
CA GLU A 502 -19.36 -3.82 27.30
C GLU A 502 -18.27 -3.03 26.57
N GLY A 503 -17.70 -1.99 27.17
CA GLY A 503 -16.73 -1.09 26.57
C GLY A 503 -17.37 0.13 25.88
N PRO A 504 -16.60 0.94 25.14
CA PRO A 504 -15.15 0.82 24.98
C PRO A 504 -14.40 1.04 26.31
N TYR A 505 -13.30 0.26 26.49
CA TYR A 505 -12.55 0.27 27.76
C TYR A 505 -11.48 1.36 27.83
N LYS A 506 -11.21 2.03 26.72
CA LYS A 506 -10.25 3.14 26.64
C LYS A 506 -10.88 4.32 25.92
N PRO A 507 -10.47 5.57 26.26
CA PRO A 507 -10.97 6.75 25.58
C PRO A 507 -10.48 6.81 24.11
N GLU A 508 -11.18 7.59 23.29
CA GLU A 508 -10.94 7.72 21.83
C GLU A 508 -9.48 8.02 21.46
N HIS A 509 -8.79 8.82 22.26
CA HIS A 509 -7.40 9.22 22.00
C HIS A 509 -6.34 8.19 22.41
N TYR A 510 -6.72 7.11 23.11
CA TYR A 510 -5.75 6.12 23.59
C TYR A 510 -5.25 5.22 22.46
N ARG A 511 -3.92 5.04 22.34
CA ARG A 511 -3.27 4.34 21.22
C ARG A 511 -2.43 3.10 21.60
N TYR A 512 -2.55 2.57 22.80
CA TYR A 512 -1.88 1.35 23.31
C TYR A 512 -0.36 1.31 23.22
#